data_3ed2dc0526e28dcb3e82c918eeca8fe4
#
_entry.id   3ed2dc0526e28dcb3e82c918eeca8fe4
#
_cell.length_a   1.000
_cell.length_b   1.000
_cell.length_c   1.000
_cell.angle_alpha   90.00
_cell.angle_beta   90.00
_cell.angle_gamma   90.00
#
_symmetry.space_group_name_H-M   'P 1'
#
loop_
_entity.id
_entity.type
_entity.pdbx_description
1 polymer ?
#
loop_
_entity_poly.entity_id
_entity_poly.type
_entity_poly.pdbx_seq_one_letter_code
_entity_poly.pdbx_strand_id
1 'polypeptide(L)'
;MLGTSGCESRISSHGHSIDEAELAKIELGTSTKSDLIFILGKPSFDGAFGSGKTYYVSQTMEEPVAGINETTSRTVVMFTLDNNDIVRAVDVLDEDSGVSIAHINEKTPTPGNTYGVIDQIFKNLKRRRATEE
;
A
#
# COMPACT_ATOMS: atom_id res chain seq x y z
N MET A 1 -38.11 15.37 -23.90
CA MET A 1 -37.23 14.75 -22.91
C MET A 1 -35.79 15.04 -23.32
N LEU A 2 -35.16 15.97 -22.61
CA LEU A 2 -33.74 16.29 -22.82
C LEU A 2 -32.94 15.39 -21.92
N GLY A 3 -32.27 14.38 -22.49
CA GLY A 3 -31.29 13.56 -21.79
C GLY A 3 -30.02 14.37 -21.59
N THR A 4 -29.75 14.79 -20.35
CA THR A 4 -28.44 15.31 -19.96
C THR A 4 -27.49 14.13 -19.88
N SER A 5 -26.74 13.88 -20.95
CA SER A 5 -25.56 13.01 -20.90
C SER A 5 -24.54 13.68 -20.00
N GLY A 6 -24.51 13.30 -18.75
CA GLY A 6 -23.44 13.70 -17.84
C GLY A 6 -22.11 13.12 -18.35
N CYS A 7 -21.19 13.99 -18.72
CA CYS A 7 -19.80 13.60 -18.96
C CYS A 7 -19.18 13.28 -17.60
N GLU A 8 -19.07 11.99 -17.27
CA GLU A 8 -18.35 11.55 -16.07
C GLU A 8 -16.86 11.37 -16.39
N SER A 9 -16.01 11.87 -15.52
CA SER A 9 -14.58 11.59 -15.55
C SER A 9 -14.34 10.09 -15.34
N ARG A 10 -13.43 9.53 -16.12
CA ARG A 10 -13.09 8.12 -16.04
C ARG A 10 -11.93 7.93 -15.06
N ILE A 11 -12.16 7.14 -14.03
CA ILE A 11 -11.11 6.76 -13.06
C ILE A 11 -10.55 5.42 -13.51
N SER A 12 -9.24 5.39 -13.78
CA SER A 12 -8.52 4.15 -14.08
C SER A 12 -7.48 3.86 -13.01
N SER A 13 -7.47 2.63 -12.53
CA SER A 13 -6.49 2.16 -11.57
C SER A 13 -5.42 1.35 -12.30
N HIS A 14 -4.17 1.74 -12.13
CA HIS A 14 -3.01 1.05 -12.67
C HIS A 14 -2.14 0.51 -11.54
N GLY A 15 -1.59 -0.68 -11.73
CA GLY A 15 -0.79 -1.37 -10.74
C GLY A 15 -1.63 -2.26 -9.83
N HIS A 16 -1.07 -2.62 -8.69
CA HIS A 16 -1.72 -3.50 -7.73
C HIS A 16 -2.61 -2.69 -6.79
N SER A 17 -3.91 -2.91 -6.86
CA SER A 17 -4.83 -2.34 -5.86
C SER A 17 -4.61 -3.09 -4.54
N ILE A 18 -3.89 -2.46 -3.63
CA ILE A 18 -3.66 -3.03 -2.31
C ILE A 18 -4.88 -2.73 -1.45
N ASP A 19 -5.60 -3.79 -1.08
CA ASP A 19 -6.71 -3.67 -0.16
C ASP A 19 -6.20 -3.69 1.28
N GLU A 20 -6.73 -2.78 2.09
CA GLU A 20 -6.45 -2.69 3.51
C GLU A 20 -6.74 -4.02 4.24
N ALA A 21 -7.79 -4.74 3.83
CA ALA A 21 -8.15 -6.04 4.37
C ALA A 21 -7.11 -7.13 4.01
N GLU A 22 -6.45 -7.03 2.88
CA GLU A 22 -5.37 -7.93 2.48
C GLU A 22 -4.09 -7.66 3.27
N LEU A 23 -3.76 -6.39 3.45
CA LEU A 23 -2.63 -5.99 4.30
C LEU A 23 -2.79 -6.41 5.75
N ALA A 24 -4.01 -6.37 6.28
CA ALA A 24 -4.29 -6.82 7.63
C ALA A 24 -4.04 -8.31 7.87
N LYS A 25 -3.98 -9.12 6.82
CA LYS A 25 -3.64 -10.55 6.90
C LYS A 25 -2.14 -10.82 7.02
N ILE A 26 -1.31 -9.81 6.79
CA ILE A 26 0.15 -9.93 6.84
C ILE A 26 0.62 -9.71 8.28
N GLU A 27 1.25 -10.72 8.83
CA GLU A 27 1.81 -10.68 10.17
C GLU A 27 3.31 -10.42 10.12
N LEU A 28 3.74 -9.30 10.71
CA LEU A 28 5.16 -8.98 10.83
C LEU A 28 5.86 -10.00 11.74
N GLY A 29 7.01 -10.50 11.30
CA GLY A 29 7.78 -11.51 12.02
C GLY A 29 7.34 -12.95 11.77
N THR A 30 6.22 -13.18 11.08
CA THR A 30 5.68 -14.50 10.78
C THR A 30 5.46 -14.73 9.29
N SER A 31 4.82 -13.77 8.60
CA SER A 31 4.55 -13.87 7.17
C SER A 31 5.83 -13.88 6.35
N THR A 32 5.85 -14.75 5.35
CA THR A 32 6.98 -14.90 4.44
C THR A 32 6.73 -14.16 3.11
N LYS A 33 7.77 -14.05 2.28
CA LYS A 33 7.62 -13.54 0.91
C LYS A 33 6.59 -14.33 0.10
N SER A 34 6.51 -15.63 0.32
CA SER A 34 5.50 -16.48 -0.35
C SER A 34 4.08 -16.13 0.09
N ASP A 35 3.89 -15.79 1.36
CA ASP A 35 2.59 -15.34 1.88
C ASP A 35 2.21 -13.99 1.30
N LEU A 36 3.17 -13.06 1.15
CA LEU A 36 2.93 -11.78 0.46
C LEU A 36 2.43 -12.01 -0.96
N ILE A 37 3.09 -12.89 -1.72
CA ILE A 37 2.69 -13.19 -3.10
C ILE A 37 1.33 -13.88 -3.15
N PHE A 38 1.02 -14.71 -2.18
CA PHE A 38 -0.28 -15.39 -2.11
C PHE A 38 -1.42 -14.43 -1.78
N ILE A 39 -1.20 -13.50 -0.86
CA ILE A 39 -2.23 -12.54 -0.38
C ILE A 39 -2.34 -11.36 -1.33
N LEU A 40 -1.22 -10.72 -1.67
CA LEU A 40 -1.19 -9.48 -2.45
C LEU A 40 -0.93 -9.71 -3.95
N GLY A 41 -0.55 -10.91 -4.36
CA GLY A 41 -0.09 -11.16 -5.72
C GLY A 41 1.38 -10.82 -5.93
N LYS A 42 1.82 -10.83 -7.19
CA LYS A 42 3.21 -10.52 -7.52
C LYS A 42 3.56 -9.07 -7.19
N PRO A 43 4.73 -8.83 -6.58
CA PRO A 43 5.18 -7.46 -6.35
C PRO A 43 5.43 -6.72 -7.66
N SER A 44 5.37 -5.40 -7.61
CA SER A 44 5.70 -4.53 -8.74
C SER A 44 7.19 -4.66 -9.10
N PHE A 45 8.05 -4.70 -8.10
CA PHE A 45 9.47 -4.99 -8.25
C PHE A 45 10.10 -5.38 -6.90
N ASP A 46 11.23 -6.05 -6.96
CA ASP A 46 12.09 -6.33 -5.81
C ASP A 46 13.24 -5.33 -5.76
N GLY A 47 13.70 -5.00 -4.56
CA GLY A 47 14.85 -4.14 -4.37
C GLY A 47 16.14 -4.75 -4.91
N ALA A 48 17.03 -3.90 -5.42
CA ALA A 48 18.28 -4.30 -6.02
C ALA A 48 19.27 -4.90 -5.00
N PHE A 49 20.20 -5.71 -5.50
CA PHE A 49 21.37 -6.22 -4.76
C PHE A 49 21.04 -7.02 -3.48
N GLY A 50 19.96 -7.77 -3.49
CA GLY A 50 19.59 -8.57 -2.32
C GLY A 50 19.24 -7.74 -1.07
N SER A 51 18.69 -6.54 -1.29
CA SER A 51 18.31 -5.62 -0.20
C SER A 51 17.22 -6.17 0.73
N GLY A 52 16.61 -7.29 0.39
CA GLY A 52 15.48 -7.85 1.14
C GLY A 52 14.22 -6.96 1.10
N LYS A 53 14.12 -6.08 0.12
CA LYS A 53 12.98 -5.18 -0.02
C LYS A 53 12.09 -5.58 -1.20
N THR A 54 10.79 -5.54 -0.99
CA THR A 54 9.78 -5.85 -1.99
C THR A 54 8.76 -4.73 -2.06
N TYR A 55 8.47 -4.26 -3.26
CA TYR A 55 7.66 -3.06 -3.49
C TYR A 55 6.36 -3.39 -4.22
N TYR A 56 5.28 -2.86 -3.70
CA TYR A 56 3.96 -2.86 -4.32
C TYR A 56 3.54 -1.42 -4.61
N VAL A 57 3.32 -1.11 -5.87
CA VAL A 57 2.93 0.24 -6.32
C VAL A 57 1.49 0.21 -6.78
N SER A 58 0.68 1.06 -6.19
CA SER A 58 -0.70 1.35 -6.61
C SER A 58 -0.80 2.79 -7.09
N GLN A 59 -1.42 2.98 -8.24
CA GLN A 59 -1.61 4.29 -8.83
C GLN A 59 -3.04 4.44 -9.34
N THR A 60 -3.69 5.50 -8.94
CA THR A 60 -4.99 5.89 -9.47
C THR A 60 -4.81 7.10 -10.37
N MET A 61 -5.34 7.01 -11.59
CA MET A 61 -5.34 8.10 -12.56
C MET A 61 -6.76 8.54 -12.82
N GLU A 62 -6.98 9.83 -12.86
CA GLU A 62 -8.21 10.42 -13.33
C GLU A 62 -8.01 10.92 -14.77
N GLU A 63 -8.89 10.48 -15.65
CA GLU A 63 -8.94 10.95 -17.03
C GLU A 63 -10.13 11.92 -17.18
N PRO A 64 -9.88 13.24 -17.11
CA PRO A 64 -10.93 14.22 -17.33
C PRO A 64 -11.40 14.20 -18.79
N VAL A 65 -12.65 14.57 -19.00
CA VAL A 65 -13.31 14.56 -20.32
C VAL A 65 -12.59 15.45 -21.37
N ALA A 66 -11.87 16.44 -20.91
CA ALA A 66 -11.04 17.31 -21.74
C ALA A 66 -9.80 17.72 -20.94
N GLY A 67 -8.69 17.05 -21.16
CA GLY A 67 -7.46 17.39 -20.46
C GLY A 67 -6.39 16.30 -20.51
N ILE A 68 -5.34 16.54 -19.77
CA ILE A 68 -4.20 15.63 -19.62
C ILE A 68 -4.53 14.68 -18.46
N ASN A 69 -4.25 13.39 -18.62
CA ASN A 69 -4.38 12.42 -17.57
C ASN A 69 -3.51 12.82 -16.37
N GLU A 70 -4.11 13.00 -15.23
CA GLU A 70 -3.40 13.30 -13.99
C GLU A 70 -3.41 12.09 -13.06
N THR A 71 -2.28 11.85 -12.43
CA THR A 71 -2.19 10.88 -11.33
C THR A 71 -2.83 11.50 -10.09
N THR A 72 -3.97 10.98 -9.68
CA THR A 72 -4.72 11.49 -8.53
C THR A 72 -4.13 10.98 -7.21
N SER A 73 -3.60 9.77 -7.21
CA SER A 73 -2.91 9.22 -6.04
C SER A 73 -1.93 8.12 -6.43
N ARG A 74 -0.83 8.07 -5.72
CA ARG A 74 0.15 6.99 -5.79
C ARG A 74 0.47 6.53 -4.39
N THR A 75 0.37 5.24 -4.16
CA THR A 75 0.75 4.61 -2.90
C THR A 75 1.79 3.55 -3.19
N VAL A 76 2.88 3.58 -2.47
CA VAL A 76 3.94 2.57 -2.52
C VAL A 76 3.99 1.88 -1.16
N VAL A 77 3.83 0.57 -1.15
CA VAL A 77 4.03 -0.25 0.05
C VAL A 77 5.33 -1.02 -0.12
N MET A 78 6.24 -0.80 0.80
CA MET A 78 7.54 -1.46 0.83
C MET A 78 7.58 -2.44 2.01
N PHE A 79 7.83 -3.70 1.71
CA PHE A 79 8.07 -4.72 2.72
C PHE A 79 9.58 -4.97 2.84
N THR A 80 10.08 -4.95 4.05
CA THR A 80 11.47 -5.34 4.35
C THR A 80 11.46 -6.77 4.88
N LEU A 81 12.21 -7.62 4.22
CA LEU A 81 12.35 -9.05 4.52
C LEU A 81 13.73 -9.30 5.16
N ASP A 82 13.80 -10.30 6.02
CA ASP A 82 15.07 -10.78 6.55
C ASP A 82 15.72 -11.85 5.65
N ASN A 83 16.85 -12.40 6.10
CA ASN A 83 17.57 -13.44 5.37
C ASN A 83 16.79 -14.77 5.21
N ASN A 84 15.70 -14.91 5.93
CA ASN A 84 14.79 -16.07 5.85
C ASN A 84 13.51 -15.75 5.06
N ASP A 85 13.49 -14.62 4.35
CA ASP A 85 12.32 -14.12 3.63
C ASP A 85 11.09 -13.83 4.53
N ILE A 86 11.32 -13.54 5.81
CA ILE A 86 10.26 -13.18 6.75
C ILE A 86 10.10 -11.66 6.77
N VAL A 87 8.86 -11.19 6.71
CA VAL A 87 8.52 -9.76 6.74
C VAL A 87 8.85 -9.17 8.11
N ARG A 88 9.74 -8.20 8.13
CA ARG A 88 10.18 -7.52 9.36
C ARG A 88 9.63 -6.11 9.52
N ALA A 89 9.39 -5.44 8.41
CA ALA A 89 8.86 -4.08 8.41
C ALA A 89 7.96 -3.83 7.21
N VAL A 90 7.04 -2.91 7.37
CA VAL A 90 6.17 -2.40 6.31
C VAL A 90 6.23 -0.88 6.34
N ASP A 91 6.60 -0.30 5.23
CA ASP A 91 6.62 1.15 5.04
C ASP A 91 5.60 1.53 3.98
N VAL A 92 4.72 2.47 4.29
CA VAL A 92 3.74 3.01 3.34
C VAL A 92 4.13 4.43 2.98
N LEU A 93 4.42 4.63 1.70
CA LEU A 93 4.78 5.90 1.12
C LEU A 93 3.60 6.40 0.29
N ASP A 94 3.06 7.53 0.67
CA ASP A 94 2.02 8.23 -0.07
C ASP A 94 2.57 9.55 -0.60
N GLU A 95 2.06 10.01 -1.74
CA GLU A 95 2.53 11.21 -2.42
C GLU A 95 2.41 12.47 -1.54
N ASP A 96 1.38 12.53 -0.69
CA ASP A 96 1.06 13.72 0.11
C ASP A 96 1.53 13.66 1.57
N SER A 97 1.86 12.49 2.10
CA SER A 97 1.95 12.33 3.56
C SER A 97 3.33 12.00 4.10
N GLY A 98 4.31 11.81 3.24
CA GLY A 98 5.60 11.30 3.68
C GLY A 98 5.51 9.85 4.17
N VAL A 99 6.47 9.44 4.95
CA VAL A 99 6.66 8.04 5.34
C VAL A 99 5.85 7.69 6.58
N SER A 100 4.96 6.71 6.46
CA SER A 100 4.33 6.06 7.60
C SER A 100 4.97 4.69 7.80
N ILE A 101 5.64 4.48 8.92
CA ILE A 101 6.51 3.32 9.14
C ILE A 101 5.95 2.45 10.26
N ALA A 102 5.81 1.15 10.00
CA ALA A 102 5.63 0.13 11.04
C ALA A 102 6.87 -0.77 11.09
N HIS A 103 7.62 -0.66 12.16
CA HIS A 103 8.76 -1.52 12.43
C HIS A 103 8.48 -2.45 13.61
N ILE A 104 8.88 -3.72 13.47
CA ILE A 104 9.08 -4.57 14.63
C ILE A 104 10.55 -4.42 15.02
N ASN A 105 10.81 -3.72 16.11
CA ASN A 105 12.10 -3.78 16.77
C ASN A 105 12.29 -5.18 17.35
N GLU A 106 13.41 -5.80 17.01
CA GLU A 106 13.81 -7.11 17.47
C GLU A 106 13.94 -7.16 19.00
N LYS A 107 12.87 -7.44 19.69
CA LYS A 107 12.95 -8.02 21.03
C LYS A 107 11.73 -8.92 21.21
N THR A 108 11.96 -10.22 21.05
CA THR A 108 11.03 -11.32 21.34
C THR A 108 9.64 -11.16 20.76
N PRO A 109 9.22 -12.06 19.85
CA PRO A 109 7.86 -12.05 19.36
C PRO A 109 6.92 -12.38 20.51
N THR A 110 6.43 -11.35 21.15
CA THR A 110 5.19 -11.48 21.89
C THR A 110 4.10 -11.56 20.82
N PRO A 111 3.29 -12.62 20.78
CA PRO A 111 2.16 -12.68 19.89
C PRO A 111 1.13 -11.66 20.36
N GLY A 112 1.26 -10.44 19.94
CA GLY A 112 0.39 -9.33 20.27
C GLY A 112 0.11 -8.50 19.04
N ASN A 113 -1.10 -8.58 18.57
CA ASN A 113 -1.81 -7.65 17.69
C ASN A 113 -0.99 -6.83 16.68
N THR A 114 -0.32 -7.52 15.78
CA THR A 114 0.29 -6.90 14.60
C THR A 114 -0.78 -6.24 13.70
N TYR A 115 -2.00 -6.76 13.74
CA TYR A 115 -3.16 -6.21 13.05
C TYR A 115 -3.44 -4.75 13.43
N GLY A 116 -3.28 -4.39 14.70
CA GLY A 116 -3.54 -3.04 15.17
C GLY A 116 -2.59 -1.98 14.62
N VAL A 117 -1.35 -2.35 14.32
CA VAL A 117 -0.32 -1.41 13.85
C VAL A 117 -0.56 -1.03 12.38
N ILE A 118 -0.80 -2.01 11.52
CA ILE A 118 -1.08 -1.78 10.09
C ILE A 118 -2.40 -1.02 9.93
N ASP A 119 -3.44 -1.43 10.64
CA ASP A 119 -4.74 -0.78 10.66
C ASP A 119 -4.66 0.69 11.12
N GLN A 120 -3.83 0.97 12.13
CA GLN A 120 -3.61 2.31 12.65
C GLN A 120 -2.89 3.21 11.64
N ILE A 121 -1.93 2.69 10.88
CA ILE A 121 -1.25 3.42 9.81
C ILE A 121 -2.24 3.85 8.73
N PHE A 122 -3.09 2.94 8.27
CA PHE A 122 -4.10 3.23 7.25
C PHE A 122 -5.18 4.21 7.76
N LYS A 123 -5.61 4.10 9.00
CA LYS A 123 -6.52 5.07 9.63
C LYS A 123 -5.90 6.46 9.69
N ASN A 124 -4.62 6.57 10.00
CA ASN A 124 -3.92 7.85 10.03
C ASN A 124 -3.78 8.47 8.63
N LEU A 125 -3.53 7.67 7.60
CA LEU A 125 -3.50 8.13 6.21
C LEU A 125 -4.87 8.64 5.75
N LYS A 126 -5.93 7.90 6.05
CA LYS A 126 -7.31 8.35 5.74
C LYS A 126 -7.68 9.64 6.44
N ARG A 127 -7.28 9.81 7.71
CA ARG A 127 -7.55 11.03 8.48
C ARG A 127 -6.88 12.25 7.84
N ARG A 128 -5.65 12.13 7.37
CA ARG A 128 -4.93 13.23 6.70
C ARG A 128 -5.63 13.66 5.42
N ARG A 129 -6.05 12.70 4.58
CA ARG A 129 -6.80 12.99 3.36
C ARG A 129 -8.13 13.71 3.62
N ALA A 130 -8.82 13.39 4.71
CA ALA A 130 -10.07 14.04 5.09
C ALA A 130 -9.89 15.46 5.63
N THR A 131 -8.69 15.85 6.04
CA THR A 131 -8.39 17.17 6.62
C THR A 131 -7.94 18.20 5.57
N GLU A 132 -7.62 17.77 4.37
CA GLU A 132 -7.16 18.62 3.26
C GLU A 132 -8.27 19.05 2.28
N GLU A 133 -9.50 18.70 2.55
CA GLU A 133 -10.66 19.22 1.81
C GLU A 133 -11.18 20.54 2.37
#